data_9df23d48e6edeac2b97880cf311b6de7
#
_entry.id   9df23d48e6edeac2b97880cf311b6de7
#
_cell.length_a   1.000
_cell.length_b   1.000
_cell.length_c   1.000
_cell.angle_alpha   90.00
_cell.angle_beta   90.00
_cell.angle_gamma   90.00
#
_symmetry.space_group_name_H-M   'P 1'
#
loop_
_entity.id
_entity.type
_entity.pdbx_description
1 polymer ?
#
loop_
_entity_poly.entity_id
_entity_poly.type
_entity_poly.pdbx_seq_one_letter_code
_entity_poly.pdbx_strand_id
1 'polypeptide(L)'
;MLACLLLYYLSYGGLEEPKGVYGARFEETETEELLCFIKRAVQEVERRGILLSPPIETIRVTKTLRVFVGRNELKIRPMAKTILLLFLKHPEGIALKQIASYESELAILYRRVSRSSSPAEIEYRVKRILDLFNNDLNVNIARVNRAVAALVDNAADYRIVGFAGCPKRILLDRKWVVWE
;
A
#
# COMPACT_ATOMS: atom_id res chain seq x y z
N MET A 1 -8.87 16.89 -10.38
CA MET A 1 -7.44 16.65 -10.66
C MET A 1 -6.51 17.57 -9.85
N LEU A 2 -6.78 18.87 -9.73
CA LEU A 2 -5.99 19.83 -8.93
C LEU A 2 -5.98 19.52 -7.41
N ALA A 3 -7.09 19.07 -6.84
CA ALA A 3 -7.18 18.74 -5.41
C ALA A 3 -6.28 17.59 -4.96
N CYS A 4 -6.06 16.57 -5.80
CA CYS A 4 -5.17 15.45 -5.49
C CYS A 4 -3.68 15.85 -5.50
N LEU A 5 -3.29 16.77 -6.37
CA LEU A 5 -1.93 17.32 -6.41
C LEU A 5 -1.63 18.20 -5.19
N LEU A 6 -2.60 18.96 -4.72
CA LEU A 6 -2.46 19.82 -3.54
C LEU A 6 -2.41 19.02 -2.23
N LEU A 7 -3.20 17.96 -2.08
CA LEU A 7 -3.12 17.03 -0.94
C LEU A 7 -1.78 16.29 -0.90
N TYR A 8 -1.22 15.95 -2.05
CA TYR A 8 0.11 15.35 -2.16
C TYR A 8 1.21 16.31 -1.66
N TYR A 9 1.12 17.60 -2.01
CA TYR A 9 2.08 18.64 -1.57
C TYR A 9 2.02 18.91 -0.06
N LEU A 10 0.83 18.85 0.54
CA LEU A 10 0.62 19.07 1.97
C LEU A 10 1.04 17.87 2.85
N SER A 11 1.04 16.65 2.31
CA SER A 11 1.40 15.43 3.04
C SER A 11 2.91 15.15 3.08
N TYR A 12 3.67 15.72 2.14
CA TYR A 12 5.09 15.43 1.97
C TYR A 12 5.96 16.69 2.08
N GLY A 13 5.86 17.42 3.20
CA GLY A 13 6.66 18.61 3.47
C GLY A 13 8.10 18.51 2.94
N GLY A 14 8.38 19.23 1.84
CA GLY A 14 9.73 19.48 1.35
C GLY A 14 10.33 18.37 0.49
N LEU A 15 9.89 18.21 -0.75
CA LEU A 15 10.64 17.49 -1.78
C LEU A 15 11.10 18.46 -2.86
N GLU A 16 12.38 18.34 -3.24
CA GLU A 16 13.01 19.07 -4.33
C GLU A 16 12.16 19.04 -5.61
N GLU A 17 12.09 20.16 -6.31
CA GLU A 17 11.31 20.35 -7.52
C GLU A 17 11.60 19.27 -8.58
N PRO A 18 10.59 18.63 -9.16
CA PRO A 18 10.80 17.84 -10.36
C PRO A 18 11.14 18.78 -11.52
N LYS A 19 12.36 18.75 -11.97
CA LYS A 19 12.80 19.46 -13.17
C LYS A 19 11.99 18.98 -14.37
N GLY A 20 11.12 19.86 -14.88
CA GLY A 20 10.62 19.75 -16.24
C GLY A 20 9.15 19.50 -16.47
N VAL A 21 8.21 20.23 -15.84
CA VAL A 21 6.85 20.38 -16.39
C VAL A 21 6.30 21.77 -16.07
N TYR A 22 6.19 22.60 -17.12
CA TYR A 22 5.49 23.87 -17.22
C TYR A 22 5.92 25.01 -16.28
N GLY A 23 6.67 25.97 -16.85
CA GLY A 23 7.09 27.21 -16.25
C GLY A 23 5.95 28.21 -15.99
N ALA A 24 5.12 27.96 -15.01
CA ALA A 24 4.34 29.00 -14.35
C ALA A 24 5.06 29.31 -13.03
N ARG A 25 5.86 30.39 -13.01
CA ARG A 25 6.29 31.05 -11.78
C ARG A 25 5.05 31.63 -11.13
N PHE A 26 4.49 30.94 -10.13
CA PHE A 26 3.59 31.59 -9.18
C PHE A 26 4.44 32.48 -8.30
N GLU A 27 4.06 33.75 -8.15
CA GLU A 27 4.71 34.64 -7.19
C GLU A 27 4.51 34.07 -5.77
N GLU A 28 5.53 34.14 -4.89
CA GLU A 28 5.49 33.59 -3.52
C GLU A 28 4.24 34.03 -2.75
N THR A 29 3.80 35.27 -2.94
CA THR A 29 2.57 35.82 -2.36
C THR A 29 1.28 35.12 -2.79
N GLU A 30 1.14 34.75 -4.05
CA GLU A 30 -0.03 33.99 -4.54
C GLU A 30 -0.08 32.58 -3.97
N THR A 31 1.08 31.96 -3.76
CA THR A 31 1.19 30.63 -3.17
C THR A 31 0.78 30.65 -1.70
N GLU A 32 1.18 31.67 -0.94
CA GLU A 32 0.81 31.82 0.47
C GLU A 32 -0.68 32.10 0.66
N GLU A 33 -1.26 32.96 -0.18
CA GLU A 33 -2.70 33.23 -0.15
C GLU A 33 -3.53 31.98 -0.47
N LEU A 34 -3.11 31.21 -1.48
CA LEU A 34 -3.75 29.95 -1.86
C LEU A 34 -3.67 28.93 -0.73
N LEU A 35 -2.51 28.79 -0.08
CA LEU A 35 -2.33 27.91 1.08
C LEU A 35 -3.20 28.34 2.26
N CYS A 36 -3.32 29.65 2.52
CA CYS A 36 -4.18 30.17 3.57
C CYS A 36 -5.65 29.88 3.28
N PHE A 37 -6.10 30.07 2.03
CA PHE A 37 -7.44 29.75 1.60
C PHE A 37 -7.75 28.23 1.77
N ILE A 38 -6.84 27.37 1.33
CA ILE A 38 -6.99 25.92 1.46
C ILE A 38 -7.09 25.50 2.94
N LYS A 39 -6.20 26.03 3.80
CA LYS A 39 -6.27 25.75 5.25
C LYS A 39 -7.60 26.15 5.86
N ARG A 40 -8.13 27.34 5.52
CA ARG A 40 -9.46 27.78 5.98
C ARG A 40 -10.58 26.90 5.46
N ALA A 41 -10.53 26.50 4.19
CA ALA A 41 -11.53 25.61 3.60
C ALA A 41 -11.53 24.25 4.29
N VAL A 42 -10.35 23.67 4.56
CA VAL A 42 -10.19 22.41 5.30
C VAL A 42 -10.79 22.53 6.71
N GLN A 43 -10.43 23.57 7.46
CA GLN A 43 -10.96 23.83 8.81
C GLN A 43 -12.49 23.97 8.83
N GLU A 44 -13.06 24.67 7.83
CA GLU A 44 -14.51 24.84 7.73
C GLU A 44 -15.24 23.53 7.42
N VAL A 45 -14.64 22.68 6.59
CA VAL A 45 -15.17 21.35 6.26
C VAL A 45 -15.12 20.44 7.50
N GLU A 46 -14.02 20.46 8.25
CA GLU A 46 -13.88 19.73 9.52
C GLU A 46 -14.90 20.23 10.56
N ARG A 47 -15.06 21.56 10.69
CA ARG A 47 -16.05 22.18 11.59
C ARG A 47 -17.48 21.74 11.28
N ARG A 48 -17.80 21.54 10.01
CA ARG A 48 -19.12 21.03 9.56
C ARG A 48 -19.27 19.52 9.71
N GLY A 49 -18.24 18.80 10.18
CA GLY A 49 -18.25 17.37 10.32
C GLY A 49 -18.29 16.60 9.00
N ILE A 50 -17.91 17.27 7.90
CA ILE A 50 -17.77 16.62 6.59
C ILE A 50 -16.44 15.88 6.59
N LEU A 51 -16.49 14.54 6.53
CA LEU A 51 -15.29 13.72 6.41
C LEU A 51 -14.65 13.97 5.05
N LEU A 52 -13.47 14.60 5.04
CA LEU A 52 -12.66 14.81 3.82
C LEU A 52 -12.09 13.52 3.26
N SER A 53 -11.97 12.51 4.10
CA SER A 53 -11.53 11.16 3.73
C SER A 53 -12.45 10.13 4.37
N PRO A 54 -12.77 9.04 3.68
CA PRO A 54 -13.50 7.94 4.30
C PRO A 54 -12.71 7.40 5.51
N PRO A 55 -13.39 6.89 6.54
CA PRO A 55 -12.74 6.38 7.74
C PRO A 55 -11.77 5.25 7.37
N ILE A 56 -10.60 5.26 8.00
CA ILE A 56 -9.61 4.20 7.82
C ILE A 56 -10.14 2.92 8.47
N GLU A 57 -10.30 1.87 7.67
CA GLU A 57 -10.72 0.56 8.14
C GLU A 57 -9.53 -0.29 8.61
N THR A 58 -9.72 -1.04 9.68
CA THR A 58 -8.69 -1.92 10.22
C THR A 58 -8.48 -3.15 9.32
N ILE A 59 -7.22 -3.49 9.04
CA ILE A 59 -6.86 -4.80 8.49
C ILE A 59 -6.75 -5.77 9.65
N ARG A 60 -7.53 -6.85 9.62
CA ARG A 60 -7.50 -7.91 10.62
C ARG A 60 -7.04 -9.21 9.97
N VAL A 61 -5.99 -9.81 10.55
CA VAL A 61 -5.43 -11.09 10.12
C VAL A 61 -5.70 -12.13 11.20
N THR A 62 -6.49 -13.14 10.88
CA THR A 62 -6.85 -14.21 11.84
C THR A 62 -5.73 -15.24 11.98
N LYS A 63 -5.80 -16.07 13.02
CA LYS A 63 -4.87 -17.23 13.24
C LYS A 63 -4.81 -18.19 12.03
N THR A 64 -5.90 -18.28 11.27
CA THR A 64 -5.97 -19.07 10.03
C THR A 64 -5.50 -18.33 8.78
N LEU A 65 -4.88 -17.16 8.95
CA LEU A 65 -4.39 -16.27 7.89
C LEU A 65 -5.50 -15.81 6.91
N ARG A 66 -6.74 -15.71 7.38
CA ARG A 66 -7.78 -14.97 6.66
C ARG A 66 -7.55 -13.49 6.91
N VAL A 67 -7.68 -12.69 5.86
CA VAL A 67 -7.48 -11.24 5.92
C VAL A 67 -8.82 -10.56 5.72
N PHE A 68 -9.14 -9.63 6.60
CA PHE A 68 -10.33 -8.78 6.52
C PHE A 68 -9.91 -7.32 6.44
N VAL A 69 -10.63 -6.53 5.66
CA VAL A 69 -10.56 -5.07 5.67
C VAL A 69 -11.91 -4.59 6.17
N GLY A 70 -11.91 -4.00 7.36
CA GLY A 70 -13.13 -3.74 8.10
C GLY A 70 -13.94 -5.02 8.33
N ARG A 71 -15.14 -5.08 7.77
CA ARG A 71 -16.04 -6.25 7.87
C ARG A 71 -15.90 -7.23 6.71
N ASN A 72 -15.21 -6.85 5.64
CA ASN A 72 -15.17 -7.62 4.40
C ASN A 72 -13.94 -8.52 4.34
N GLU A 73 -14.12 -9.81 4.01
CA GLU A 73 -13.01 -10.72 3.78
C GLU A 73 -12.35 -10.47 2.42
N LEU A 74 -11.03 -10.28 2.43
CA LEU A 74 -10.23 -10.16 1.23
C LEU A 74 -9.99 -11.54 0.59
N LYS A 75 -10.75 -11.86 -0.43
CA LYS A 75 -10.68 -13.13 -1.17
C LYS A 75 -9.69 -13.02 -2.33
N ILE A 76 -8.48 -13.49 -2.12
CA ILE A 76 -7.40 -13.51 -3.12
C ILE A 76 -6.70 -14.86 -3.17
N ARG A 77 -6.00 -15.12 -4.28
CA ARG A 77 -5.26 -16.39 -4.47
C ARG A 77 -4.17 -16.56 -3.41
N PRO A 78 -3.83 -17.81 -3.04
CA PRO A 78 -2.87 -18.08 -1.95
C PRO A 78 -1.56 -17.32 -2.07
N MET A 79 -0.91 -17.28 -3.24
CA MET A 79 0.35 -16.57 -3.41
C MET A 79 0.21 -15.05 -3.24
N ALA A 80 -0.83 -14.43 -3.78
CA ALA A 80 -1.10 -13.01 -3.58
C ALA A 80 -1.37 -12.69 -2.10
N LYS A 81 -2.08 -13.59 -1.37
CA LYS A 81 -2.29 -13.48 0.07
C LYS A 81 -0.98 -13.56 0.85
N THR A 82 -0.11 -14.50 0.48
CA THR A 82 1.23 -14.64 1.11
C THR A 82 2.05 -13.38 0.95
N ILE A 83 2.05 -12.77 -0.23
CA ILE A 83 2.75 -11.51 -0.49
C ILE A 83 2.16 -10.38 0.35
N LEU A 84 0.83 -10.25 0.42
CA LEU A 84 0.20 -9.26 1.29
C LEU A 84 0.61 -9.44 2.75
N LEU A 85 0.58 -10.66 3.27
CA LEU A 85 0.97 -10.96 4.66
C LEU A 85 2.44 -10.62 4.92
N LEU A 86 3.32 -10.88 3.96
CA LEU A 86 4.73 -10.50 4.05
C LEU A 86 4.86 -8.97 4.20
N PHE A 87 4.21 -8.19 3.35
CA PHE A 87 4.28 -6.73 3.43
C PHE A 87 3.62 -6.15 4.70
N LEU A 88 2.57 -6.79 5.22
CA LEU A 88 1.96 -6.41 6.50
C LEU A 88 2.88 -6.68 7.70
N LYS A 89 3.78 -7.66 7.61
CA LYS A 89 4.78 -7.95 8.64
C LYS A 89 5.98 -7.01 8.58
N HIS A 90 6.25 -6.44 7.40
CA HIS A 90 7.38 -5.55 7.12
C HIS A 90 6.92 -4.14 6.76
N PRO A 91 6.42 -3.36 7.73
CA PRO A 91 5.92 -1.99 7.50
C PRO A 91 7.02 -1.02 7.04
N GLU A 92 8.29 -1.31 7.34
CA GLU A 92 9.46 -0.60 6.86
C GLU A 92 9.60 -0.67 5.33
N GLY A 93 8.99 -1.68 4.73
CA GLY A 93 9.03 -1.94 3.30
C GLY A 93 10.10 -2.93 2.88
N ILE A 94 9.92 -3.49 1.69
CA ILE A 94 10.80 -4.51 1.11
C ILE A 94 11.34 -4.01 -0.23
N ALA A 95 12.66 -3.92 -0.33
CA ALA A 95 13.33 -3.66 -1.60
C ALA A 95 13.21 -4.91 -2.49
N LEU A 96 12.62 -4.78 -3.68
CA LEU A 96 12.38 -5.96 -4.54
C LEU A 96 13.68 -6.68 -4.93
N LYS A 97 14.81 -5.96 -5.00
CA LYS A 97 16.14 -6.57 -5.24
C LYS A 97 16.58 -7.50 -4.10
N GLN A 98 16.03 -7.32 -2.91
CA GLN A 98 16.37 -8.09 -1.71
C GLN A 98 15.26 -9.09 -1.36
N ILE A 99 14.26 -9.29 -2.20
CA ILE A 99 13.13 -10.18 -1.92
C ILE A 99 13.58 -11.63 -1.66
N ALA A 100 14.71 -12.04 -2.24
CA ALA A 100 15.30 -13.36 -2.01
C ALA A 100 15.66 -13.63 -0.54
N SER A 101 16.00 -12.60 0.24
CA SER A 101 16.29 -12.76 1.68
C SER A 101 15.06 -13.18 2.50
N TYR A 102 13.86 -13.06 1.94
CA TYR A 102 12.59 -13.47 2.57
C TYR A 102 12.10 -14.85 2.12
N GLU A 103 12.94 -15.66 1.43
CA GLU A 103 12.56 -16.97 0.89
C GLU A 103 11.96 -17.87 1.96
N SER A 104 12.66 -18.04 3.08
CA SER A 104 12.20 -18.91 4.19
C SER A 104 10.86 -18.44 4.77
N GLU A 105 10.69 -17.12 4.94
CA GLU A 105 9.45 -16.56 5.47
C GLU A 105 8.30 -16.73 4.48
N LEU A 106 8.54 -16.47 3.19
CA LEU A 106 7.56 -16.71 2.13
C LEU A 106 7.13 -18.17 2.08
N ALA A 107 8.07 -19.13 2.20
CA ALA A 107 7.77 -20.55 2.20
C ALA A 107 6.89 -20.95 3.40
N ILE A 108 7.20 -20.44 4.60
CA ILE A 108 6.41 -20.69 5.82
C ILE A 108 5.00 -20.11 5.66
N LEU A 109 4.87 -18.85 5.23
CA LEU A 109 3.58 -18.20 5.02
C LEU A 109 2.77 -18.91 3.95
N TYR A 110 3.39 -19.26 2.81
CA TYR A 110 2.70 -19.92 1.70
C TYR A 110 2.20 -21.32 2.10
N ARG A 111 3.00 -22.09 2.85
CA ARG A 111 2.56 -23.40 3.40
C ARG A 111 1.31 -23.26 4.26
N ARG A 112 1.26 -22.26 5.12
CA ARG A 112 0.10 -22.00 6.00
C ARG A 112 -1.13 -21.53 5.24
N VAL A 113 -0.94 -20.74 4.19
CA VAL A 113 -2.03 -20.17 3.39
C VAL A 113 -2.62 -21.19 2.40
N SER A 114 -1.76 -21.98 1.73
CA SER A 114 -2.18 -22.92 0.67
C SER A 114 -2.79 -24.21 1.18
N ARG A 115 -2.49 -24.62 2.41
CA ARG A 115 -2.98 -25.81 3.15
C ARG A 115 -2.75 -27.19 2.49
N SER A 116 -2.60 -27.25 1.16
CA SER A 116 -2.59 -28.50 0.40
C SER A 116 -1.39 -28.66 -0.55
N SER A 117 -0.44 -27.73 -0.55
CA SER A 117 0.71 -27.83 -1.46
C SER A 117 1.78 -28.77 -0.90
N SER A 118 2.34 -29.62 -1.75
CA SER A 118 3.49 -30.44 -1.39
C SER A 118 4.73 -29.56 -1.12
N PRO A 119 5.73 -30.03 -0.36
CA PRO A 119 6.96 -29.27 -0.14
C PRO A 119 7.64 -28.83 -1.45
N ALA A 120 7.70 -29.70 -2.44
CA ALA A 120 8.28 -29.41 -3.75
C ALA A 120 7.50 -28.32 -4.50
N GLU A 121 6.17 -28.35 -4.43
CA GLU A 121 5.33 -27.32 -5.04
C GLU A 121 5.51 -25.97 -4.35
N ILE A 122 5.62 -25.95 -3.01
CA ILE A 122 5.88 -24.72 -2.24
C ILE A 122 7.20 -24.11 -2.69
N GLU A 123 8.25 -24.91 -2.71
CA GLU A 123 9.59 -24.46 -3.14
C GLU A 123 9.57 -23.90 -4.57
N TYR A 124 8.97 -24.65 -5.50
CA TYR A 124 8.85 -24.19 -6.89
C TYR A 124 8.12 -22.85 -7.00
N ARG A 125 6.98 -22.70 -6.33
CA ARG A 125 6.19 -21.46 -6.38
C ARG A 125 6.89 -20.29 -5.72
N VAL A 126 7.60 -20.51 -4.61
CA VAL A 126 8.37 -19.47 -3.93
C VAL A 126 9.54 -19.05 -4.82
N LYS A 127 10.31 -19.97 -5.37
CA LYS A 127 11.41 -19.65 -6.30
C LYS A 127 10.94 -18.83 -7.49
N ARG A 128 9.78 -19.13 -8.05
CA ARG A 128 9.19 -18.34 -9.13
C ARG A 128 8.89 -16.90 -8.73
N ILE A 129 8.43 -16.65 -7.51
CA ILE A 129 8.16 -15.30 -7.01
C ILE A 129 9.46 -14.53 -6.78
N LEU A 130 10.52 -15.23 -6.36
CA LEU A 130 11.82 -14.63 -6.07
C LEU A 130 12.65 -14.36 -7.33
N ASP A 131 12.28 -14.97 -8.44
CA ASP A 131 12.95 -14.76 -9.72
C ASP A 131 12.62 -13.37 -10.27
N LEU A 132 13.61 -12.49 -10.22
CA LEU A 132 13.49 -11.09 -10.68
C LEU A 132 13.38 -10.95 -12.21
N PHE A 133 13.71 -12.02 -12.97
CA PHE A 133 13.58 -12.02 -14.43
C PHE A 133 12.16 -12.28 -14.88
N ASN A 134 11.31 -12.85 -14.02
CA ASN A 134 9.90 -13.00 -14.31
C ASN A 134 9.06 -11.90 -13.61
N ASN A 135 7.85 -11.70 -14.07
CA ASN A 135 6.96 -10.65 -13.54
C ASN A 135 5.97 -11.16 -12.48
N ASP A 136 6.14 -12.39 -11.99
CA ASP A 136 5.16 -13.05 -11.11
C ASP A 136 4.93 -12.27 -9.80
N LEU A 137 5.98 -11.71 -9.22
CA LEU A 137 5.88 -10.87 -8.02
C LEU A 137 5.00 -9.62 -8.26
N ASN A 138 5.29 -8.85 -9.33
CA ASN A 138 4.52 -7.65 -9.64
C ASN A 138 3.06 -7.98 -10.02
N VAL A 139 2.83 -9.07 -10.73
CA VAL A 139 1.47 -9.56 -11.05
C VAL A 139 0.69 -9.87 -9.78
N ASN A 140 1.31 -10.49 -8.78
CA ASN A 140 0.63 -10.78 -7.51
C ASN A 140 0.44 -9.51 -6.65
N ILE A 141 1.37 -8.58 -6.63
CA ILE A 141 1.19 -7.25 -6.03
C ILE A 141 0.00 -6.52 -6.68
N ALA A 142 -0.08 -6.52 -8.00
CA ALA A 142 -1.20 -5.90 -8.72
C ALA A 142 -2.55 -6.56 -8.38
N ARG A 143 -2.58 -7.88 -8.18
CA ARG A 143 -3.78 -8.61 -7.73
C ARG A 143 -4.20 -8.20 -6.31
N VAL A 144 -3.25 -8.07 -5.39
CA VAL A 144 -3.50 -7.54 -4.04
C VAL A 144 -4.11 -6.16 -4.13
N ASN A 145 -3.45 -5.24 -4.82
CA ASN A 145 -3.87 -3.84 -4.94
C ASN A 145 -5.27 -3.70 -5.57
N ARG A 146 -5.57 -4.52 -6.57
CA ARG A 146 -6.91 -4.53 -7.19
C ARG A 146 -7.98 -5.06 -6.23
N ALA A 147 -7.69 -6.13 -5.52
CA ALA A 147 -8.64 -6.74 -4.59
C ALA A 147 -8.93 -5.82 -3.39
N VAL A 148 -7.91 -5.12 -2.88
CA VAL A 148 -8.09 -4.12 -1.82
C VAL A 148 -8.91 -2.94 -2.33
N ALA A 149 -8.63 -2.43 -3.53
CA ALA A 149 -9.37 -1.32 -4.13
C ALA A 149 -10.86 -1.64 -4.39
N ALA A 150 -11.21 -2.91 -4.46
CA ALA A 150 -12.61 -3.32 -4.58
C ALA A 150 -13.36 -3.37 -3.22
N LEU A 151 -12.66 -3.25 -2.10
CA LEU A 151 -13.25 -3.35 -0.76
C LEU A 151 -13.37 -2.02 -0.04
N VAL A 152 -12.51 -1.05 -0.36
CA VAL A 152 -12.44 0.25 0.33
C VAL A 152 -12.40 1.40 -0.68
N ASP A 153 -13.11 2.48 -0.35
CA ASP A 153 -13.17 3.67 -1.20
C ASP A 153 -11.84 4.41 -1.24
N ASN A 154 -11.12 4.48 -0.10
CA ASN A 154 -9.77 5.04 -0.03
C ASN A 154 -8.72 3.93 0.01
N ALA A 155 -8.46 3.31 -1.12
CA ALA A 155 -7.53 2.20 -1.22
C ALA A 155 -6.05 2.62 -1.21
N ALA A 156 -5.73 3.91 -1.23
CA ALA A 156 -4.34 4.40 -1.38
C ALA A 156 -3.43 3.86 -0.27
N ASP A 157 -3.86 3.96 0.99
CA ASP A 157 -3.08 3.56 2.16
C ASP A 157 -2.91 2.04 2.29
N TYR A 158 -3.80 1.27 1.69
CA TYR A 158 -3.84 -0.19 1.78
C TYR A 158 -3.06 -0.89 0.66
N ARG A 159 -2.64 -0.16 -0.37
CA ARG A 159 -1.92 -0.71 -1.50
C ARG A 159 -0.45 -0.91 -1.18
N ILE A 160 0.13 -1.94 -1.79
CA ILE A 160 1.58 -2.11 -1.84
C ILE A 160 2.11 -1.17 -2.90
N VAL A 161 2.79 -0.11 -2.48
CA VAL A 161 3.30 0.96 -3.36
C VAL A 161 4.79 1.21 -3.10
N GLY A 162 5.45 1.81 -4.07
CA GLY A 162 6.85 2.23 -4.00
C GLY A 162 7.36 2.57 -5.39
N PHE A 163 8.25 3.55 -5.47
CA PHE A 163 8.90 3.96 -6.70
C PHE A 163 9.94 2.93 -7.17
N ALA A 164 10.37 3.04 -8.42
CA ALA A 164 11.44 2.22 -8.95
C ALA A 164 12.72 2.42 -8.13
N GLY A 165 13.34 1.32 -7.69
CA GLY A 165 14.54 1.35 -6.85
C GLY A 165 14.33 1.57 -5.35
N CYS A 166 13.14 2.02 -4.92
CA CYS A 166 12.78 2.17 -3.51
C CYS A 166 12.09 0.94 -2.96
N PRO A 167 12.16 0.71 -1.63
CA PRO A 167 11.37 -0.33 -0.99
C PRO A 167 9.87 -0.12 -1.22
N LYS A 168 9.17 -1.20 -1.59
CA LYS A 168 7.70 -1.20 -1.62
C LYS A 168 7.17 -1.45 -0.22
N ARG A 169 6.07 -0.78 0.13
CA ARG A 169 5.41 -0.93 1.43
C ARG A 169 3.92 -0.64 1.33
N ILE A 170 3.20 -0.99 2.37
CA ILE A 170 1.82 -0.56 2.62
C ILE A 170 1.91 0.70 3.49
N LEU A 171 1.22 1.78 3.08
CA LEU A 171 1.30 3.07 3.79
C LEU A 171 0.46 3.10 5.07
N LEU A 172 -0.46 2.15 5.23
CA LEU A 172 -1.32 2.04 6.40
C LEU A 172 -0.48 1.92 7.68
N ASP A 173 -0.75 2.79 8.66
CA ASP A 173 -0.11 2.75 9.96
C ASP A 173 -0.36 1.39 10.65
N ARG A 174 0.69 0.85 11.29
CA ARG A 174 0.68 -0.45 11.98
C ARG A 174 -0.43 -0.57 13.03
N LYS A 175 -0.85 0.53 13.66
CA LYS A 175 -1.98 0.54 14.62
C LYS A 175 -3.31 0.07 14.01
N TRP A 176 -3.46 0.17 12.69
CA TRP A 176 -4.63 -0.30 11.94
C TRP A 176 -4.51 -1.75 11.45
N VAL A 177 -3.41 -2.44 11.81
CA VAL A 177 -3.20 -3.87 11.46
C VAL A 177 -3.25 -4.71 12.72
N VAL A 178 -4.28 -5.53 12.85
CA VAL A 178 -4.52 -6.40 14.01
C VAL A 178 -4.26 -7.85 13.62
N TRP A 179 -3.41 -8.51 14.41
CA TRP A 179 -3.11 -9.93 14.30
C TRP A 179 -3.79 -10.67 15.46
N GLU A 180 -4.68 -11.65 15.15
CA GLU A 180 -5.43 -12.48 16.11
C GLU A 180 -4.72 -13.81 16.37
#